data_1af8e9a4b6c1358305d2890320f460e4
#
_entry.id   1af8e9a4b6c1358305d2890320f460e4
#
_cell.length_a   1.000
_cell.length_b   1.000
_cell.length_c   1.000
_cell.angle_alpha   90.00
_cell.angle_beta   90.00
_cell.angle_gamma   90.00
#
_symmetry.space_group_name_H-M   'P 1'
#
loop_
_entity.id
_entity.type
_entity.pdbx_description
1 polymer ?
#
loop_
_entity_poly.entity_id
_entity_poly.type
_entity_poly.pdbx_seq_one_letter_code
_entity_poly.pdbx_strand_id
1 'polypeptide(L)'
;IRATAVEQMLAHYRAIEAQRATLGYDIDGVVYKLDRLDLRERWGFVARAPRWALAHKFPAEQATTILRKIDIQVGRTGTLTPVARLEPVTVGGVVVENATLHNEDYIAGRDSFGQPVRDGVDIREGDTVVVQRAGDVIPQIVAVILEKRPAASIPYVFPHLCPVCGSEAVREVDEKTGRMDARRRCTGELICAAQAVEQLRHFVSRKGQAVKPADL
;
A
#
# COMPACT_ATOMS: atom_id res chain seq x y z
N ILE A 1 -11.93 -0.18 28.92
CA ILE A 1 -11.74 0.89 29.91
C ILE A 1 -12.71 2.02 29.64
N ARG A 2 -13.17 2.73 30.67
CA ARG A 2 -14.05 3.89 30.58
C ARG A 2 -13.23 5.13 30.88
N ALA A 3 -13.33 6.17 30.07
CA ALA A 3 -12.64 7.43 30.25
C ALA A 3 -13.63 8.60 30.17
N THR A 4 -13.41 9.62 30.99
CA THR A 4 -14.24 10.84 31.06
C THR A 4 -13.48 12.07 30.56
N ALA A 5 -12.17 11.93 30.29
CA ALA A 5 -11.30 12.98 29.79
C ALA A 5 -10.35 12.44 28.71
N VAL A 6 -9.92 13.32 27.80
CA VAL A 6 -9.02 12.98 26.69
C VAL A 6 -7.68 12.48 27.22
N GLU A 7 -7.18 13.07 28.29
CA GLU A 7 -5.90 12.69 28.92
C GLU A 7 -5.89 11.23 29.37
N GLN A 8 -7.02 10.73 29.89
CA GLN A 8 -7.18 9.32 30.30
C GLN A 8 -7.16 8.40 29.09
N MET A 9 -7.79 8.82 27.97
CA MET A 9 -7.77 8.07 26.71
C MET A 9 -6.35 7.95 26.16
N LEU A 10 -5.60 9.08 26.13
CA LEU A 10 -4.22 9.11 25.66
C LEU A 10 -3.27 8.33 26.59
N ALA A 11 -3.47 8.40 27.91
CA ALA A 11 -2.70 7.61 28.86
C ALA A 11 -2.90 6.11 28.62
N HIS A 12 -4.14 5.68 28.40
CA HIS A 12 -4.46 4.29 28.07
C HIS A 12 -3.83 3.87 26.73
N TYR A 13 -3.92 4.72 25.69
CA TYR A 13 -3.28 4.48 24.40
C TYR A 13 -1.79 4.20 24.55
N ARG A 14 -1.05 5.07 25.27
CA ARG A 14 0.38 4.90 25.51
C ARG A 14 0.70 3.64 26.31
N ALA A 15 -0.13 3.30 27.31
CA ALA A 15 0.04 2.09 28.09
C ALA A 15 -0.12 0.81 27.24
N ILE A 16 -1.12 0.79 26.34
CA ILE A 16 -1.33 -0.35 25.43
C ILE A 16 -0.21 -0.42 24.38
N GLU A 17 0.21 0.73 23.83
CA GLU A 17 1.35 0.80 22.90
C GLU A 17 2.63 0.21 23.52
N ALA A 18 2.96 0.59 24.76
CA ALA A 18 4.12 0.06 25.48
C ALA A 18 4.03 -1.44 25.77
N GLN A 19 2.83 -1.98 25.95
CA GLN A 19 2.57 -3.41 26.21
C GLN A 19 2.40 -4.25 24.94
N ARG A 20 2.39 -3.64 23.75
CA ARG A 20 2.05 -4.27 22.47
C ARG A 20 2.79 -5.59 22.26
N ALA A 21 4.11 -5.62 22.49
CA ALA A 21 4.95 -6.79 22.30
C ALA A 21 4.64 -7.96 23.25
N THR A 22 3.95 -7.71 24.36
CA THR A 22 3.66 -8.71 25.43
C THR A 22 2.22 -9.20 25.44
N LEU A 23 1.35 -8.67 24.58
CA LEU A 23 -0.07 -9.00 24.57
C LEU A 23 -0.39 -10.41 24.04
N GLY A 24 0.56 -11.07 23.35
CA GLY A 24 0.37 -12.40 22.78
C GLY A 24 -0.52 -12.40 21.51
N TYR A 25 -0.90 -11.24 21.01
CA TYR A 25 -1.61 -11.03 19.75
C TYR A 25 -1.28 -9.65 19.17
N ASP A 26 -1.37 -9.53 17.84
CA ASP A 26 -1.06 -8.28 17.14
C ASP A 26 -2.21 -7.28 17.25
N ILE A 27 -1.85 -6.02 17.51
CA ILE A 27 -2.76 -4.88 17.51
C ILE A 27 -2.16 -3.71 16.73
N ASP A 28 -3.00 -2.93 16.07
CA ASP A 28 -2.58 -1.77 15.27
C ASP A 28 -3.04 -0.43 15.84
N GLY A 29 -3.71 -0.45 16.98
CA GLY A 29 -4.20 0.74 17.67
C GLY A 29 -5.31 0.45 18.66
N VAL A 30 -5.96 1.51 19.14
CA VAL A 30 -7.13 1.44 20.01
C VAL A 30 -8.34 2.06 19.34
N VAL A 31 -9.54 1.63 19.71
CA VAL A 31 -10.80 2.22 19.22
C VAL A 31 -11.53 2.85 20.39
N TYR A 32 -11.73 4.16 20.31
CA TYR A 32 -12.60 4.89 21.23
C TYR A 32 -14.04 4.83 20.74
N LYS A 33 -14.96 4.58 21.64
CA LYS A 33 -16.40 4.54 21.33
C LYS A 33 -17.15 5.38 22.34
N LEU A 34 -18.14 6.12 21.86
CA LEU A 34 -19.06 6.82 22.75
C LEU A 34 -19.73 5.82 23.69
N ASP A 35 -19.70 6.08 25.01
CA ASP A 35 -20.19 5.11 26.00
C ASP A 35 -21.72 5.01 26.01
N ARG A 36 -22.41 6.12 25.96
CA ARG A 36 -23.89 6.22 25.98
C ARG A 36 -24.48 5.72 24.65
N LEU A 37 -25.35 4.72 24.69
CA LEU A 37 -25.99 4.11 23.52
C LEU A 37 -26.97 5.08 22.83
N ASP A 38 -27.72 5.85 23.58
CA ASP A 38 -28.64 6.87 23.03
C ASP A 38 -27.91 7.93 22.19
N LEU A 39 -26.69 8.30 22.61
CA LEU A 39 -25.84 9.19 21.83
C LEU A 39 -25.28 8.52 20.56
N ARG A 40 -24.99 7.20 20.58
CA ARG A 40 -24.57 6.49 19.37
C ARG A 40 -25.65 6.51 18.29
N GLU A 41 -26.90 6.28 18.70
CA GLU A 41 -28.05 6.36 17.78
C GLU A 41 -28.20 7.77 17.21
N ARG A 42 -28.09 8.80 18.04
CA ARG A 42 -28.18 10.21 17.63
C ARG A 42 -27.05 10.61 16.66
N TRP A 43 -25.82 10.13 16.88
CA TRP A 43 -24.67 10.43 16.00
C TRP A 43 -24.72 9.64 14.69
N GLY A 44 -25.25 8.43 14.72
CA GLY A 44 -25.47 7.58 13.56
C GLY A 44 -24.20 7.19 12.81
N PHE A 45 -24.35 7.04 11.48
CA PHE A 45 -23.31 6.60 10.57
C PHE A 45 -23.14 7.57 9.40
N VAL A 46 -21.96 7.57 8.80
CA VAL A 46 -21.68 8.17 7.48
C VAL A 46 -21.18 7.05 6.58
N ALA A 47 -21.94 6.73 5.54
CA ALA A 47 -21.73 5.53 4.72
C ALA A 47 -21.66 4.27 5.61
N ARG A 48 -20.49 3.63 5.69
CA ARG A 48 -20.25 2.42 6.52
C ARG A 48 -19.53 2.70 7.84
N ALA A 49 -19.18 3.96 8.09
CA ALA A 49 -18.39 4.34 9.26
C ALA A 49 -19.27 4.90 10.37
N PRO A 50 -19.17 4.41 11.63
CA PRO A 50 -19.87 4.98 12.77
C PRO A 50 -19.25 6.33 13.14
N ARG A 51 -20.10 7.36 13.33
CA ARG A 51 -19.64 8.69 13.79
C ARG A 51 -19.28 8.70 15.28
N TRP A 52 -19.72 7.72 16.02
CA TRP A 52 -19.52 7.56 17.45
C TRP A 52 -18.31 6.70 17.83
N ALA A 53 -17.49 6.30 16.84
CA ALA A 53 -16.26 5.55 17.06
C ALA A 53 -15.09 6.19 16.32
N LEU A 54 -13.91 6.20 16.95
CA LEU A 54 -12.67 6.73 16.41
C LEU A 54 -11.56 5.72 16.60
N ALA A 55 -10.94 5.28 15.52
CA ALA A 55 -9.73 4.47 15.56
C ALA A 55 -8.49 5.37 15.72
N HIS A 56 -7.68 5.09 16.73
CA HIS A 56 -6.40 5.74 16.98
C HIS A 56 -5.29 4.69 16.76
N LYS A 57 -4.70 4.72 15.58
CA LYS A 57 -3.67 3.77 15.16
C LYS A 57 -2.35 4.06 15.86
N PHE A 58 -1.57 3.02 16.16
CA PHE A 58 -0.17 3.20 16.57
C PHE A 58 0.68 3.70 15.42
N PRO A 59 1.80 4.37 15.71
CA PRO A 59 2.78 4.71 14.69
C PRO A 59 3.18 3.47 13.90
N ALA A 60 3.32 3.65 12.60
CA ALA A 60 3.80 2.57 11.75
C ALA A 60 5.25 2.21 12.08
N GLU A 61 5.53 0.94 12.20
CA GLU A 61 6.89 0.48 12.41
C GLU A 61 7.71 0.60 11.12
N GLN A 62 8.98 0.95 11.28
CA GLN A 62 9.91 1.16 10.18
C GLN A 62 11.18 0.33 10.40
N ALA A 63 11.77 -0.13 9.30
CA ALA A 63 13.08 -0.75 9.30
C ALA A 63 13.85 -0.35 8.05
N THR A 64 15.18 -0.42 8.14
CA THR A 64 16.07 -0.12 7.02
C THR A 64 16.53 -1.41 6.38
N THR A 65 16.47 -1.48 5.04
CA THR A 65 16.93 -2.64 4.27
C THR A 65 17.47 -2.20 2.91
N ILE A 66 17.95 -3.16 2.10
CA ILE A 66 18.45 -2.92 0.75
C ILE A 66 17.39 -3.32 -0.27
N LEU A 67 17.13 -2.44 -1.23
CA LEU A 67 16.32 -2.75 -2.42
C LEU A 67 17.18 -3.52 -3.43
N ARG A 68 16.92 -4.83 -3.56
CA ARG A 68 17.69 -5.71 -4.45
C ARG A 68 17.29 -5.54 -5.91
N LYS A 69 15.97 -5.47 -6.17
CA LYS A 69 15.41 -5.44 -7.53
C LYS A 69 14.02 -4.82 -7.54
N ILE A 70 13.64 -4.26 -8.68
CA ILE A 70 12.28 -3.82 -8.96
C ILE A 70 11.66 -4.77 -9.99
N ASP A 71 10.70 -5.58 -9.56
CA ASP A 71 9.92 -6.46 -10.44
C ASP A 71 8.63 -5.79 -10.87
N ILE A 72 8.16 -6.08 -12.08
CA ILE A 72 6.85 -5.63 -12.57
C ILE A 72 5.87 -6.80 -12.57
N GLN A 73 4.80 -6.66 -11.80
CA GLN A 73 3.67 -7.59 -11.80
C GLN A 73 2.57 -7.06 -12.72
N VAL A 74 1.97 -7.97 -13.50
CA VAL A 74 0.85 -7.64 -14.41
C VAL A 74 -0.43 -8.16 -13.79
N GLY A 75 -1.32 -7.25 -13.41
CA GLY A 75 -2.61 -7.59 -12.80
C GLY A 75 -3.67 -8.02 -13.82
N ARG A 76 -4.83 -8.46 -13.34
CA ARG A 76 -5.96 -8.96 -14.17
C ARG A 76 -6.49 -7.96 -15.21
N THR A 77 -6.35 -6.67 -14.96
CA THR A 77 -6.76 -5.57 -15.86
C THR A 77 -5.58 -4.99 -16.65
N GLY A 78 -4.48 -5.74 -16.76
CA GLY A 78 -3.26 -5.30 -17.44
C GLY A 78 -2.39 -4.32 -16.65
N THR A 79 -2.81 -3.86 -15.48
CA THR A 79 -2.04 -2.89 -14.68
C THR A 79 -0.65 -3.41 -14.36
N LEU A 80 0.38 -2.64 -14.73
CA LEU A 80 1.77 -2.89 -14.37
C LEU A 80 2.05 -2.31 -12.99
N THR A 81 2.25 -3.19 -12.02
CA THR A 81 2.49 -2.80 -10.63
C THR A 81 3.95 -3.09 -10.26
N PRO A 82 4.76 -2.08 -9.97
CA PRO A 82 6.13 -2.29 -9.54
C PRO A 82 6.17 -2.76 -8.08
N VAL A 83 6.99 -3.77 -7.83
CA VAL A 83 7.22 -4.38 -6.52
C VAL A 83 8.71 -4.37 -6.22
N ALA A 84 9.06 -3.77 -5.09
CA ALA A 84 10.41 -3.82 -4.56
C ALA A 84 10.71 -5.21 -3.99
N ARG A 85 11.78 -5.85 -4.43
CA ARG A 85 12.38 -7.02 -3.81
C ARG A 85 13.44 -6.56 -2.83
N LEU A 86 13.24 -6.84 -1.57
CA LEU A 86 14.05 -6.35 -0.47
C LEU A 86 14.95 -7.45 0.09
N GLU A 87 16.08 -7.06 0.65
CA GLU A 87 16.74 -7.92 1.62
C GLU A 87 15.77 -8.17 2.78
N PRO A 88 15.58 -9.44 3.23
CA PRO A 88 14.63 -9.73 4.29
C PRO A 88 14.89 -8.88 5.54
N VAL A 89 13.85 -8.22 6.04
CA VAL A 89 13.93 -7.38 7.25
C VAL A 89 12.68 -7.55 8.09
N THR A 90 12.84 -7.57 9.40
CA THR A 90 11.70 -7.65 10.32
C THR A 90 11.11 -6.26 10.56
N VAL A 91 9.82 -6.10 10.29
CA VAL A 91 9.04 -4.87 10.51
C VAL A 91 7.72 -5.27 11.19
N GLY A 92 7.47 -4.76 12.38
CA GLY A 92 6.24 -5.11 13.12
C GLY A 92 6.10 -6.60 13.41
N GLY A 93 7.22 -7.27 13.75
CA GLY A 93 7.23 -8.70 14.06
C GLY A 93 7.09 -9.64 12.85
N VAL A 94 7.02 -9.10 11.62
CA VAL A 94 6.90 -9.88 10.38
C VAL A 94 8.10 -9.66 9.49
N VAL A 95 8.60 -10.72 8.87
CA VAL A 95 9.67 -10.65 7.87
C VAL A 95 9.08 -10.09 6.56
N VAL A 96 9.64 -8.98 6.10
CA VAL A 96 9.25 -8.30 4.88
C VAL A 96 10.35 -8.49 3.83
N GLU A 97 9.99 -9.06 2.70
CA GLU A 97 10.86 -9.26 1.53
C GLU A 97 10.36 -8.47 0.31
N ASN A 98 9.13 -7.97 0.38
CA ASN A 98 8.51 -7.25 -0.72
C ASN A 98 7.79 -6.01 -0.21
N ALA A 99 7.86 -4.92 -0.97
CA ALA A 99 7.10 -3.70 -0.71
C ALA A 99 6.49 -3.17 -2.01
N THR A 100 5.36 -2.49 -1.90
CA THR A 100 4.77 -1.83 -3.07
C THR A 100 5.54 -0.57 -3.44
N LEU A 101 5.66 -0.34 -4.75
CA LEU A 101 6.16 0.91 -5.31
C LEU A 101 5.06 1.68 -6.05
N HIS A 102 3.81 1.26 -5.87
CA HIS A 102 2.59 1.88 -6.38
C HIS A 102 2.56 2.01 -7.91
N ASN A 103 3.39 2.87 -8.49
CA ASN A 103 3.46 3.17 -9.92
C ASN A 103 4.80 3.82 -10.33
N GLU A 104 4.94 4.16 -11.60
CA GLU A 104 6.10 4.80 -12.21
C GLU A 104 6.44 6.15 -11.55
N ASP A 105 5.42 6.99 -11.29
CA ASP A 105 5.62 8.33 -10.71
C ASP A 105 6.16 8.23 -9.27
N TYR A 106 5.68 7.25 -8.51
CA TYR A 106 6.17 7.00 -7.16
C TYR A 106 7.64 6.59 -7.14
N ILE A 107 8.10 5.77 -8.08
CA ILE A 107 9.53 5.45 -8.25
C ILE A 107 10.32 6.70 -8.55
N ALA A 108 9.81 7.58 -9.41
CA ALA A 108 10.43 8.84 -9.80
C ALA A 108 10.36 9.95 -8.73
N GLY A 109 9.86 9.66 -7.52
CA GLY A 109 9.79 10.63 -6.43
C GLY A 109 8.61 11.61 -6.52
N ARG A 110 7.53 11.23 -7.20
CA ARG A 110 6.32 12.05 -7.37
C ARG A 110 5.06 11.27 -7.02
N ASP A 111 4.02 11.97 -6.61
CA ASP A 111 2.68 11.40 -6.49
C ASP A 111 1.92 11.45 -7.84
N SER A 112 0.68 10.95 -7.85
CA SER A 112 -0.19 10.96 -9.04
C SER A 112 -0.64 12.36 -9.48
N PHE A 113 -0.34 13.40 -8.70
CA PHE A 113 -0.59 14.80 -9.01
C PHE A 113 0.69 15.54 -9.44
N GLY A 114 1.82 14.84 -9.51
CA GLY A 114 3.14 15.40 -9.84
C GLY A 114 3.83 16.12 -8.67
N GLN A 115 3.24 16.07 -7.46
CA GLN A 115 3.87 16.67 -6.28
C GLN A 115 5.03 15.78 -5.79
N PRO A 116 6.12 16.39 -5.29
CA PRO A 116 7.25 15.62 -4.81
C PRO A 116 6.87 14.78 -3.59
N VAL A 117 7.23 13.50 -3.63
CA VAL A 117 7.24 12.60 -2.47
C VAL A 117 8.68 12.26 -2.15
N ARG A 118 9.02 12.03 -0.89
CA ARG A 118 10.41 11.80 -0.44
C ARG A 118 11.37 12.90 -0.92
N ASP A 119 10.96 14.16 -0.83
CA ASP A 119 11.72 15.34 -1.32
C ASP A 119 12.10 15.26 -2.82
N GLY A 120 11.32 14.55 -3.63
CA GLY A 120 11.59 14.33 -5.04
C GLY A 120 12.66 13.27 -5.33
N VAL A 121 13.11 12.54 -4.32
CA VAL A 121 14.12 11.49 -4.47
C VAL A 121 13.53 10.27 -5.16
N ASP A 122 14.17 9.84 -6.25
CA ASP A 122 13.84 8.60 -6.96
C ASP A 122 14.27 7.35 -6.17
N ILE A 123 13.71 6.20 -6.53
CA ILE A 123 14.08 4.89 -5.98
C ILE A 123 14.85 4.12 -7.04
N ARG A 124 16.01 3.56 -6.66
CA ARG A 124 16.88 2.78 -7.54
C ARG A 124 17.21 1.42 -6.96
N GLU A 125 17.47 0.46 -7.81
CA GLU A 125 18.03 -0.82 -7.39
C GLU A 125 19.40 -0.62 -6.73
N GLY A 126 19.63 -1.30 -5.61
CA GLY A 126 20.81 -1.13 -4.75
C GLY A 126 20.63 -0.07 -3.65
N ASP A 127 19.56 0.73 -3.65
CA ASP A 127 19.35 1.73 -2.61
C ASP A 127 19.17 1.09 -1.22
N THR A 128 19.68 1.77 -0.21
CA THR A 128 19.27 1.56 1.17
C THR A 128 17.99 2.34 1.43
N VAL A 129 16.92 1.63 1.77
CA VAL A 129 15.56 2.18 1.87
C VAL A 129 14.99 1.99 3.28
N VAL A 130 14.10 2.91 3.67
CA VAL A 130 13.27 2.76 4.87
C VAL A 130 11.93 2.19 4.46
N VAL A 131 11.61 1.00 4.97
CA VAL A 131 10.35 0.31 4.76
C VAL A 131 9.45 0.52 5.96
N GLN A 132 8.20 0.84 5.71
CA GLN A 132 7.17 1.05 6.73
C GLN A 132 6.05 0.03 6.56
N ARG A 133 5.59 -0.52 7.70
CA ARG A 133 4.40 -1.34 7.77
C ARG A 133 3.47 -0.84 8.88
N ALA A 134 2.24 -0.50 8.53
CA ALA A 134 1.21 -0.09 9.48
C ALA A 134 0.21 -1.24 9.64
N GLY A 135 0.27 -1.98 10.76
CA GLY A 135 -0.61 -3.12 11.01
C GLY A 135 -0.54 -4.18 9.89
N ASP A 136 -1.69 -4.63 9.41
CA ASP A 136 -1.81 -5.61 8.32
C ASP A 136 -1.84 -4.97 6.92
N VAL A 137 -1.22 -3.79 6.77
CA VAL A 137 -1.14 -3.06 5.49
C VAL A 137 0.09 -3.53 4.71
N ILE A 138 -0.01 -3.48 3.38
CA ILE A 138 1.10 -3.82 2.47
C ILE A 138 2.30 -2.90 2.77
N PRO A 139 3.51 -3.47 2.98
CA PRO A 139 4.71 -2.68 3.21
C PRO A 139 4.99 -1.70 2.06
N GLN A 140 5.46 -0.51 2.40
CA GLN A 140 5.84 0.52 1.42
C GLN A 140 7.21 1.15 1.76
N ILE A 141 7.91 1.63 0.75
CA ILE A 141 9.16 2.37 0.91
C ILE A 141 8.81 3.83 1.15
N VAL A 142 9.20 4.38 2.31
CA VAL A 142 8.87 5.76 2.70
C VAL A 142 10.05 6.72 2.57
N ALA A 143 11.28 6.21 2.56
CA ALA A 143 12.48 7.02 2.38
C ALA A 143 13.61 6.24 1.69
N VAL A 144 14.54 6.97 1.11
CA VAL A 144 15.81 6.48 0.57
C VAL A 144 16.94 7.16 1.34
N ILE A 145 17.92 6.38 1.80
CA ILE A 145 19.10 6.90 2.51
C ILE A 145 20.16 7.21 1.45
N LEU A 146 20.16 8.46 0.98
CA LEU A 146 21.03 8.90 -0.13
C LEU A 146 22.51 8.75 0.16
N GLU A 147 22.94 8.92 1.42
CA GLU A 147 24.35 8.77 1.85
C GLU A 147 24.86 7.32 1.64
N LYS A 148 23.93 6.36 1.53
CA LYS A 148 24.25 4.95 1.31
C LYS A 148 23.95 4.48 -0.13
N ARG A 149 23.55 5.39 -1.01
CA ARG A 149 23.27 5.07 -2.42
C ARG A 149 24.56 4.67 -3.14
N PRO A 150 24.60 3.51 -3.81
CA PRO A 150 25.77 3.13 -4.61
C PRO A 150 26.06 4.16 -5.71
N ALA A 151 27.31 4.57 -5.85
CA ALA A 151 27.71 5.56 -6.87
C ALA A 151 27.40 5.10 -8.30
N ALA A 152 27.37 3.81 -8.54
CA ALA A 152 27.05 3.20 -9.85
C ALA A 152 25.54 2.99 -10.05
N SER A 153 24.65 3.40 -9.13
CA SER A 153 23.21 3.22 -9.28
C SER A 153 22.67 4.10 -10.40
N ILE A 154 21.83 3.51 -11.25
CA ILE A 154 21.17 4.20 -12.36
C ILE A 154 19.68 4.41 -12.05
N PRO A 155 19.06 5.49 -12.54
CA PRO A 155 17.62 5.68 -12.46
C PRO A 155 16.86 4.49 -13.06
N TYR A 156 15.80 4.06 -12.40
CA TYR A 156 14.98 2.97 -12.91
C TYR A 156 14.17 3.41 -14.12
N VAL A 157 14.26 2.65 -15.20
CA VAL A 157 13.47 2.89 -16.41
C VAL A 157 12.26 1.98 -16.39
N PHE A 158 11.08 2.58 -16.25
CA PHE A 158 9.82 1.83 -16.22
C PHE A 158 9.52 1.27 -17.63
N PRO A 159 9.12 -0.02 -17.76
CA PRO A 159 8.92 -0.63 -19.07
C PRO A 159 7.70 -0.05 -19.79
N HIS A 160 7.87 0.26 -21.08
CA HIS A 160 6.80 0.67 -22.00
C HIS A 160 6.17 -0.52 -22.74
N LEU A 161 6.77 -1.70 -22.61
CA LEU A 161 6.24 -2.96 -23.11
C LEU A 161 5.93 -3.88 -21.93
N CYS A 162 4.89 -4.68 -22.07
CA CYS A 162 4.54 -5.68 -21.07
C CYS A 162 5.65 -6.74 -20.95
N PRO A 163 6.20 -6.98 -19.75
CA PRO A 163 7.27 -7.95 -19.58
C PRO A 163 6.85 -9.41 -19.82
N VAL A 164 5.53 -9.68 -19.91
CA VAL A 164 4.98 -11.03 -20.11
C VAL A 164 4.65 -11.32 -21.56
N CYS A 165 3.98 -10.40 -22.26
CA CYS A 165 3.50 -10.64 -23.63
C CYS A 165 4.11 -9.72 -24.70
N GLY A 166 4.94 -8.74 -24.31
CA GLY A 166 5.56 -7.80 -25.25
C GLY A 166 4.63 -6.73 -25.84
N SER A 167 3.31 -6.77 -25.53
CA SER A 167 2.37 -5.74 -25.98
C SER A 167 2.69 -4.39 -25.35
N GLU A 168 2.28 -3.29 -25.98
CA GLU A 168 2.47 -1.96 -25.43
C GLU A 168 1.82 -1.83 -24.04
N ALA A 169 2.47 -1.06 -23.19
CA ALA A 169 1.97 -0.68 -21.88
C ALA A 169 1.78 0.83 -21.83
N VAL A 170 0.53 1.27 -21.90
CA VAL A 170 0.13 2.67 -22.04
C VAL A 170 -0.43 3.25 -20.74
N ARG A 171 -0.35 4.57 -20.60
CA ARG A 171 -1.09 5.33 -19.58
C ARG A 171 -2.31 5.94 -20.26
N GLU A 172 -3.48 5.61 -19.74
CA GLU A 172 -4.76 6.13 -20.25
C GLU A 172 -4.98 7.56 -19.77
N VAL A 173 -5.68 8.33 -20.57
CA VAL A 173 -6.13 9.68 -20.20
C VAL A 173 -7.60 9.57 -19.82
N ASP A 174 -7.95 10.00 -18.62
CA ASP A 174 -9.33 10.12 -18.18
C ASP A 174 -10.05 11.19 -19.02
N GLU A 175 -11.02 10.78 -19.80
CA GLU A 175 -11.75 11.65 -20.74
C GLU A 175 -12.49 12.81 -20.06
N LYS A 176 -12.89 12.63 -18.78
CA LYS A 176 -13.65 13.64 -18.03
C LYS A 176 -12.75 14.69 -17.40
N THR A 177 -11.57 14.28 -16.93
CA THR A 177 -10.66 15.17 -16.20
C THR A 177 -9.45 15.61 -17.02
N GLY A 178 -9.20 14.98 -18.18
CA GLY A 178 -8.00 15.19 -19.00
C GLY A 178 -6.70 14.72 -18.34
N ARG A 179 -6.79 14.01 -17.21
CA ARG A 179 -5.62 13.55 -16.45
C ARG A 179 -5.14 12.21 -16.96
N MET A 180 -3.83 12.07 -17.04
CA MET A 180 -3.18 10.80 -17.33
C MET A 180 -3.25 9.90 -16.10
N ASP A 181 -3.67 8.61 -16.27
CA ASP A 181 -3.62 7.62 -15.19
C ASP A 181 -2.16 7.45 -14.72
N ALA A 182 -1.98 7.37 -13.42
CA ALA A 182 -0.66 7.11 -12.81
C ALA A 182 -0.13 5.71 -13.12
N ARG A 183 -0.98 4.81 -13.62
CA ARG A 183 -0.65 3.41 -13.88
C ARG A 183 -0.58 3.13 -15.37
N ARG A 184 0.44 2.36 -15.76
CA ARG A 184 0.49 1.77 -17.11
C ARG A 184 -0.31 0.49 -17.16
N ARG A 185 -0.95 0.25 -18.30
CA ARG A 185 -1.73 -0.97 -18.57
C ARG A 185 -1.24 -1.64 -19.84
N CYS A 186 -1.03 -2.95 -19.75
CA CYS A 186 -0.76 -3.80 -20.90
C CYS A 186 -2.00 -3.87 -21.80
N THR A 187 -1.85 -3.56 -23.07
CA THR A 187 -2.91 -3.62 -24.09
C THR A 187 -3.17 -5.02 -24.65
N GLY A 188 -2.42 -6.03 -24.18
CA GLY A 188 -2.47 -7.40 -24.71
C GLY A 188 -3.70 -8.21 -24.30
N GLU A 189 -4.51 -7.70 -23.34
CA GLU A 189 -5.78 -8.33 -22.91
C GLU A 189 -5.70 -9.86 -22.83
N LEU A 190 -6.50 -10.58 -23.64
CA LEU A 190 -6.57 -12.06 -23.67
C LEU A 190 -5.27 -12.73 -24.18
N ILE A 191 -4.43 -12.01 -24.92
CA ILE A 191 -3.15 -12.52 -25.41
C ILE A 191 -2.13 -12.59 -24.27
N CYS A 192 -2.32 -11.74 -23.24
CA CYS A 192 -1.40 -11.68 -22.11
C CYS A 192 -1.70 -12.81 -21.12
N ALA A 193 -0.79 -13.80 -21.05
CA ALA A 193 -0.93 -14.93 -20.14
C ALA A 193 -1.08 -14.51 -18.66
N ALA A 194 -0.40 -13.45 -18.23
CA ALA A 194 -0.53 -12.95 -16.87
C ALA A 194 -1.95 -12.42 -16.59
N GLN A 195 -2.55 -11.67 -17.52
CA GLN A 195 -3.92 -11.17 -17.35
C GLN A 195 -4.92 -12.33 -17.28
N ALA A 196 -4.78 -13.33 -18.16
CA ALA A 196 -5.64 -14.50 -18.17
C ALA A 196 -5.57 -15.28 -16.84
N VAL A 197 -4.36 -15.53 -16.33
CA VAL A 197 -4.15 -16.20 -15.04
C VAL A 197 -4.77 -15.40 -13.87
N GLU A 198 -4.55 -14.09 -13.82
CA GLU A 198 -5.10 -13.26 -12.75
C GLU A 198 -6.64 -13.10 -12.83
N GLN A 199 -7.21 -13.14 -14.03
CA GLN A 199 -8.66 -13.19 -14.23
C GLN A 199 -9.24 -14.49 -13.69
N LEU A 200 -8.61 -15.64 -14.02
CA LEU A 200 -9.03 -16.95 -13.49
C LEU A 200 -8.90 -17.02 -11.97
N ARG A 201 -7.79 -16.53 -11.41
CA ARG A 201 -7.61 -16.45 -9.94
C ARG A 201 -8.70 -15.62 -9.28
N HIS A 202 -9.05 -14.49 -9.88
CA HIS A 202 -10.15 -13.66 -9.38
C HIS A 202 -11.49 -14.38 -9.46
N PHE A 203 -11.78 -15.05 -10.57
CA PHE A 203 -13.02 -15.79 -10.77
C PHE A 203 -13.22 -16.89 -9.72
N VAL A 204 -12.18 -17.66 -9.39
CA VAL A 204 -12.25 -18.72 -8.39
C VAL A 204 -12.11 -18.22 -6.96
N SER A 205 -11.76 -16.94 -6.75
CA SER A 205 -11.64 -16.35 -5.42
C SER A 205 -13.02 -16.08 -4.81
N ARG A 206 -13.08 -15.95 -3.46
CA ARG A 206 -14.32 -15.55 -2.77
C ARG A 206 -14.91 -14.24 -3.28
N LYS A 207 -14.07 -13.31 -3.75
CA LYS A 207 -14.51 -12.03 -4.34
C LYS A 207 -15.13 -12.22 -5.72
N GLY A 208 -14.58 -13.11 -6.55
CA GLY A 208 -15.09 -13.46 -7.86
C GLY A 208 -16.42 -14.20 -7.79
N GLN A 209 -16.59 -15.10 -6.81
CA GLN A 209 -17.84 -15.84 -6.59
C GLN A 209 -19.00 -14.96 -6.08
N ALA A 210 -18.73 -13.76 -5.59
CA ALA A 210 -19.75 -12.81 -5.18
C ALA A 210 -20.35 -12.01 -6.37
N VAL A 211 -19.80 -12.14 -7.58
CA VAL A 211 -20.35 -11.55 -8.82
C VAL A 211 -21.55 -12.40 -9.26
N LYS A 212 -22.73 -11.81 -9.31
CA LYS A 212 -23.94 -12.51 -9.77
C LYS A 212 -23.82 -12.84 -11.25
N PRO A 213 -24.35 -14.00 -11.71
CA PRO A 213 -24.34 -14.38 -13.14
C PRO A 213 -24.99 -13.39 -14.10
N ALA A 214 -25.79 -12.46 -13.58
CA ALA A 214 -26.46 -11.41 -14.38
C ALA A 214 -25.53 -10.21 -14.72
N ASP A 215 -24.31 -10.16 -14.19
CA ASP A 215 -23.34 -9.08 -14.43
C ASP A 215 -22.20 -9.52 -15.39
N LEU A 216 -22.35 -10.69 -16.01
CA LEU A 216 -21.54 -11.25 -17.09
C LEU A 216 -22.30 -11.13 -18.44
#